data_e85c2957f18d76b6d79a5a6e765efe8f
#
_entry.id   e85c2957f18d76b6d79a5a6e765efe8f
#
_cell.length_a   1.000
_cell.length_b   1.000
_cell.length_c   1.000
_cell.angle_alpha   90.00
_cell.angle_beta   90.00
_cell.angle_gamma   90.00
#
_symmetry.space_group_name_H-M   'P 1'
#
loop_
_entity.id
_entity.type
_entity.pdbx_description
1 polymer ?
#
loop_
_entity_poly.entity_id
_entity_poly.type
_entity_poly.pdbx_seq_one_letter_code
_entity_poly.pdbx_strand_id
1 'polypeptide(L)'
;DVERSRGLGDVYKRQLTTPVGGGIRSLNVSLRQILDLYVCLRPIRYFDGVPSPVKKPENVDMVIFRENSEDIYCGVEFESNSKEAKNLVKTLKSRFAVSKIRFDENVGIGVKPISKAGTYRLVKKAIDYAIDNNRSSVTIVHKGNIMKFTEGAFRDWGYDLAKSKYGGQDIDEGPWQEITNPNNGKKIVIKDVICDAFLQQILLRPTEYDVIATMNLNGDYISDALAAMVGGIGIAPGANISDEYAVFEATHGTAPKYAGQNRVNPGSLILSAEMMLRYMGWTEASDLIISSMDRAISAKKVTYDFARMMNDAELVSSSGFADEMIKRM
;
A
#
# COMPACT_ATOMS: atom_id res chain seq x y z
N ASP A 1 3.22 -8.80 -21.31
CA ASP A 1 2.30 -9.93 -21.43
C ASP A 1 1.39 -9.92 -20.20
N VAL A 2 0.10 -9.94 -20.47
CA VAL A 2 -0.96 -9.93 -19.46
C VAL A 2 -1.59 -11.31 -19.49
N GLU A 3 -1.34 -12.13 -18.48
CA GLU A 3 -2.05 -13.40 -18.32
C GLU A 3 -3.37 -13.15 -17.58
N ARG A 4 -4.47 -13.55 -18.20
CA ARG A 4 -5.79 -13.56 -17.55
C ARG A 4 -6.02 -14.90 -16.90
N SER A 5 -6.32 -14.89 -15.59
CA SER A 5 -6.81 -16.07 -14.94
C SER A 5 -8.24 -16.41 -15.38
N ARG A 6 -8.57 -17.70 -15.46
CA ARG A 6 -9.79 -18.21 -16.06
C ARG A 6 -11.05 -17.70 -15.34
N GLY A 7 -11.69 -16.66 -15.90
CA GLY A 7 -13.06 -16.27 -15.56
C GLY A 7 -13.24 -15.34 -14.35
N LEU A 8 -12.16 -14.95 -13.64
CA LEU A 8 -12.23 -14.10 -12.44
C LEU A 8 -11.86 -12.64 -12.70
N GLY A 9 -11.44 -12.26 -13.90
CA GLY A 9 -11.02 -10.90 -14.21
C GLY A 9 -9.67 -10.47 -13.60
N ASP A 10 -8.90 -11.43 -13.07
CA ASP A 10 -7.64 -11.15 -12.39
C ASP A 10 -6.47 -11.07 -13.37
N VAL A 11 -5.51 -10.21 -13.09
CA VAL A 11 -4.35 -9.96 -13.93
C VAL A 11 -3.07 -9.95 -13.08
N TYR A 12 -2.09 -10.75 -13.54
CA TYR A 12 -0.72 -10.70 -13.03
C TYR A 12 0.18 -10.00 -14.05
N LYS A 13 0.92 -8.99 -13.63
CA LYS A 13 1.77 -8.23 -14.53
C LYS A 13 3.07 -7.77 -13.90
N ARG A 14 4.08 -7.55 -14.76
CA ARG A 14 5.29 -6.81 -14.39
C ARG A 14 4.97 -5.32 -14.24
N GLN A 15 5.80 -4.63 -13.46
CA GLN A 15 5.72 -3.18 -13.35
C GLN A 15 5.88 -2.51 -14.71
N LEU A 16 5.02 -1.53 -14.99
CA LEU A 16 5.06 -0.73 -16.22
C LEU A 16 5.88 0.54 -15.99
N THR A 17 6.68 0.93 -16.97
CA THR A 17 7.48 2.15 -16.91
C THR A 17 6.59 3.39 -17.00
N THR A 18 6.76 4.31 -16.06
CA THR A 18 6.21 5.67 -16.16
C THR A 18 7.34 6.59 -16.61
N PRO A 19 7.26 7.23 -17.79
CA PRO A 19 8.27 8.19 -18.23
C PRO A 19 8.39 9.35 -17.26
N VAL A 20 9.61 9.76 -16.95
CA VAL A 20 9.89 10.96 -16.16
C VAL A 20 9.88 12.17 -17.10
N GLY A 21 8.94 13.07 -16.92
CA GLY A 21 8.83 14.32 -17.70
C GLY A 21 7.82 14.26 -18.85
N GLY A 22 6.86 15.18 -18.84
CA GLY A 22 6.02 15.60 -19.96
C GLY A 22 5.04 14.61 -20.55
N GLY A 23 3.77 14.72 -20.19
CA GLY A 23 2.65 14.41 -21.11
C GLY A 23 2.02 13.03 -21.06
N ILE A 24 2.65 11.98 -20.53
CA ILE A 24 2.05 10.64 -20.47
C ILE A 24 1.74 10.27 -19.02
N ARG A 25 0.46 10.05 -18.72
CA ARG A 25 0.04 9.50 -17.41
C ARG A 25 0.62 8.09 -17.23
N SER A 26 0.93 7.75 -15.97
CA SER A 26 1.33 6.38 -15.62
C SER A 26 0.30 5.36 -16.11
N LEU A 27 0.74 4.37 -16.87
CA LEU A 27 -0.12 3.27 -17.32
C LEU A 27 -0.74 2.51 -16.14
N ASN A 28 -0.01 2.43 -15.02
CA ASN A 28 -0.54 1.83 -13.79
C ASN A 28 -1.71 2.64 -13.24
N VAL A 29 -1.61 3.97 -13.20
CA VAL A 29 -2.71 4.84 -12.77
C VAL A 29 -3.90 4.70 -13.71
N SER A 30 -3.68 4.62 -15.03
CA SER A 30 -4.76 4.41 -16.00
C SER A 30 -5.48 3.08 -15.79
N LEU A 31 -4.76 1.98 -15.54
CA LEU A 31 -5.38 0.69 -15.23
C LEU A 31 -6.21 0.73 -13.95
N ARG A 32 -5.69 1.37 -12.89
CA ARG A 32 -6.41 1.55 -11.62
C ARG A 32 -7.72 2.31 -11.81
N GLN A 33 -7.71 3.34 -12.66
CA GLN A 33 -8.90 4.15 -12.96
C GLN A 33 -9.91 3.40 -13.84
N ILE A 34 -9.46 2.75 -14.93
CA ILE A 34 -10.34 2.06 -15.88
C ILE A 34 -11.05 0.86 -15.25
N LEU A 35 -10.36 0.10 -14.39
CA LEU A 35 -10.89 -1.07 -13.71
C LEU A 35 -11.43 -0.76 -12.30
N ASP A 36 -11.50 0.51 -11.93
CA ASP A 36 -11.89 1.01 -10.60
C ASP A 36 -11.22 0.23 -9.45
N LEU A 37 -9.90 0.02 -9.57
CA LEU A 37 -9.11 -0.72 -8.58
C LEU A 37 -8.85 0.18 -7.36
N TYR A 38 -9.86 0.37 -6.54
CA TYR A 38 -9.87 1.37 -5.45
C TYR A 38 -9.07 0.97 -4.21
N VAL A 39 -8.64 -0.27 -4.10
CA VAL A 39 -7.76 -0.76 -3.03
C VAL A 39 -6.39 -1.08 -3.59
N CYS A 40 -5.35 -0.44 -3.09
CA CYS A 40 -3.98 -0.93 -3.21
C CYS A 40 -3.62 -1.67 -1.92
N LEU A 41 -3.51 -3.00 -2.02
CA LEU A 41 -3.22 -3.90 -0.90
C LEU A 41 -1.73 -4.19 -0.87
N ARG A 42 -1.07 -3.92 0.27
CA ARG A 42 0.36 -4.13 0.46
C ARG A 42 0.62 -4.81 1.81
N PRO A 43 0.73 -6.14 1.86
CA PRO A 43 1.17 -6.84 3.06
C PRO A 43 2.67 -6.62 3.27
N ILE A 44 3.04 -6.36 4.51
CA ILE A 44 4.41 -6.15 4.95
C ILE A 44 4.72 -7.21 6.01
N ARG A 45 5.64 -8.11 5.69
CA ARG A 45 6.08 -9.16 6.61
C ARG A 45 7.58 -9.36 6.52
N TYR A 46 8.18 -9.73 7.62
CA TYR A 46 9.58 -10.08 7.70
C TYR A 46 9.81 -11.55 7.33
N PHE A 47 10.89 -11.82 6.62
CA PHE A 47 11.42 -13.15 6.37
C PHE A 47 12.69 -13.35 7.19
N ASP A 48 12.81 -14.47 7.88
CA ASP A 48 13.93 -14.69 8.79
C ASP A 48 15.29 -14.65 8.06
N GLY A 49 16.22 -13.93 8.66
CA GLY A 49 17.57 -13.71 8.09
C GLY A 49 17.69 -12.56 7.09
N VAL A 50 16.60 -11.90 6.70
CA VAL A 50 16.68 -10.70 5.86
C VAL A 50 17.33 -9.54 6.62
N PRO A 51 18.30 -8.84 6.03
CA PRO A 51 18.89 -7.64 6.65
C PRO A 51 17.85 -6.54 6.87
N SER A 52 17.82 -5.99 8.07
CA SER A 52 16.87 -4.95 8.45
C SER A 52 17.55 -3.81 9.21
N PRO A 53 17.11 -2.55 9.03
CA PRO A 53 17.59 -1.40 9.80
C PRO A 53 16.99 -1.34 11.21
N VAL A 54 15.94 -2.11 11.50
CA VAL A 54 15.28 -2.12 12.82
C VAL A 54 15.76 -3.30 13.65
N LYS A 55 15.70 -3.15 14.99
CA LYS A 55 16.25 -4.13 15.94
C LYS A 55 15.47 -5.44 15.98
N LYS A 56 14.16 -5.40 15.74
CA LYS A 56 13.23 -6.53 15.85
C LYS A 56 12.26 -6.52 14.66
N PRO A 57 12.76 -6.80 13.44
CA PRO A 57 11.93 -6.77 12.24
C PRO A 57 10.84 -7.85 12.25
N GLU A 58 11.01 -8.92 13.01
CA GLU A 58 10.02 -9.97 13.23
C GLU A 58 8.73 -9.47 13.89
N ASN A 59 8.76 -8.30 14.52
CA ASN A 59 7.59 -7.63 15.09
C ASN A 59 6.80 -6.81 14.05
N VAL A 60 7.27 -6.75 12.81
CA VAL A 60 6.60 -6.01 11.72
C VAL A 60 5.77 -6.98 10.89
N ASP A 61 4.46 -6.99 11.17
CA ASP A 61 3.46 -7.74 10.40
C ASP A 61 2.24 -6.84 10.21
N MET A 62 2.23 -6.07 9.15
CA MET A 62 1.18 -5.10 8.86
C MET A 62 0.64 -5.28 7.44
N VAL A 63 -0.63 -4.95 7.26
CA VAL A 63 -1.28 -4.98 5.95
C VAL A 63 -1.87 -3.61 5.65
N ILE A 64 -1.41 -2.99 4.56
CA ILE A 64 -1.84 -1.64 4.17
C ILE A 64 -2.94 -1.73 3.13
N PHE A 65 -4.05 -1.08 3.42
CA PHE A 65 -5.15 -0.74 2.53
C PHE A 65 -5.01 0.74 2.15
N ARG A 66 -4.37 0.99 1.02
CA ARG A 66 -4.17 2.31 0.45
C ARG A 66 -5.33 2.62 -0.49
N GLU A 67 -6.01 3.73 -0.31
CA GLU A 67 -6.96 4.24 -1.29
C GLU A 67 -6.24 4.51 -2.62
N ASN A 68 -6.86 4.19 -3.73
CA ASN A 68 -6.14 4.10 -4.99
C ASN A 68 -6.78 4.89 -6.16
N SER A 69 -7.91 5.55 -5.90
CA SER A 69 -8.70 6.24 -6.93
C SER A 69 -8.77 7.75 -6.75
N GLU A 70 -8.64 8.25 -5.54
CA GLU A 70 -8.77 9.66 -5.17
C GLU A 70 -7.42 10.26 -4.74
N ASP A 71 -7.48 11.32 -3.92
CA ASP A 71 -6.33 12.07 -3.45
C ASP A 71 -5.65 12.84 -4.60
N ILE A 72 -4.44 13.32 -4.40
CA ILE A 72 -3.67 14.00 -5.46
C ILE A 72 -3.39 13.13 -6.68
N TYR A 73 -3.48 11.81 -6.52
CA TYR A 73 -3.34 10.83 -7.61
C TYR A 73 -4.48 10.85 -8.63
N CYS A 74 -5.58 11.56 -8.35
CA CYS A 74 -6.62 11.81 -9.37
C CYS A 74 -6.07 12.61 -10.57
N GLY A 75 -4.90 13.25 -10.39
CA GLY A 75 -4.17 13.93 -11.46
C GLY A 75 -4.82 15.25 -11.90
N VAL A 76 -5.62 15.87 -11.04
CA VAL A 76 -6.15 17.24 -11.27
C VAL A 76 -5.11 18.24 -10.82
N GLU A 77 -4.24 18.60 -11.75
CA GLU A 77 -3.11 19.49 -11.51
C GLU A 77 -2.95 20.49 -12.68
N PHE A 78 -2.54 21.70 -12.36
CA PHE A 78 -2.36 22.79 -13.32
C PHE A 78 -0.95 23.36 -13.20
N GLU A 79 -0.27 23.39 -14.33
CA GLU A 79 1.11 23.87 -14.42
C GLU A 79 1.21 25.35 -14.04
N SER A 80 2.31 25.68 -13.38
CA SER A 80 2.68 27.05 -13.06
C SER A 80 2.63 27.96 -14.30
N ASN A 81 2.04 29.13 -14.14
CA ASN A 81 1.82 30.12 -15.21
C ASN A 81 0.84 29.73 -16.32
N SER A 82 0.24 28.53 -16.29
CA SER A 82 -0.83 28.19 -17.21
C SER A 82 -2.05 29.11 -17.04
N LYS A 83 -2.86 29.19 -18.08
CA LYS A 83 -4.12 29.97 -18.06
C LYS A 83 -5.08 29.43 -17.01
N GLU A 84 -5.12 28.12 -16.89
CA GLU A 84 -5.95 27.35 -15.96
C GLU A 84 -5.55 27.61 -14.51
N ALA A 85 -4.25 27.53 -14.18
CA ALA A 85 -3.74 27.85 -12.83
C ALA A 85 -4.06 29.30 -12.44
N LYS A 86 -3.79 30.25 -13.31
CA LYS A 86 -4.11 31.68 -13.07
C LYS A 86 -5.60 31.92 -12.85
N ASN A 87 -6.46 31.29 -13.66
CA ASN A 87 -7.92 31.41 -13.54
C ASN A 87 -8.40 30.75 -12.22
N LEU A 88 -7.86 29.60 -11.83
CA LEU A 88 -8.24 28.96 -10.58
C LEU A 88 -7.83 29.78 -9.36
N VAL A 89 -6.59 30.29 -9.31
CA VAL A 89 -6.13 31.23 -8.25
C VAL A 89 -7.03 32.43 -8.15
N LYS A 90 -7.32 33.08 -9.30
CA LYS A 90 -8.21 34.25 -9.36
C LYS A 90 -9.61 33.93 -8.84
N THR A 91 -10.17 32.78 -9.23
CA THR A 91 -11.49 32.32 -8.80
C THR A 91 -11.52 32.07 -7.29
N LEU A 92 -10.53 31.36 -6.75
CA LEU A 92 -10.41 31.11 -5.32
C LEU A 92 -10.34 32.41 -4.51
N LYS A 93 -9.57 33.41 -4.97
CA LYS A 93 -9.46 34.69 -4.29
C LYS A 93 -10.74 35.54 -4.42
N SER A 94 -11.29 35.64 -5.62
CA SER A 94 -12.41 36.57 -5.86
C SER A 94 -13.78 36.03 -5.45
N ARG A 95 -14.03 34.71 -5.65
CA ARG A 95 -15.34 34.12 -5.35
C ARG A 95 -15.42 33.45 -3.97
N PHE A 96 -14.29 32.87 -3.52
CA PHE A 96 -14.24 32.14 -2.25
C PHE A 96 -13.47 32.86 -1.15
N ALA A 97 -13.03 34.13 -1.41
CA ALA A 97 -12.28 34.96 -0.46
C ALA A 97 -11.03 34.27 0.15
N VAL A 98 -10.38 33.38 -0.64
CA VAL A 98 -9.17 32.69 -0.21
C VAL A 98 -8.00 33.65 -0.22
N SER A 99 -7.53 34.06 0.97
CA SER A 99 -6.37 34.95 1.15
C SER A 99 -5.05 34.17 1.38
N LYS A 100 -5.13 32.85 1.60
CA LYS A 100 -3.97 32.04 2.03
C LYS A 100 -3.01 31.66 0.90
N ILE A 101 -3.41 31.83 -0.38
CA ILE A 101 -2.50 31.71 -1.52
C ILE A 101 -1.65 32.97 -1.55
N ARG A 102 -0.43 32.88 -1.02
CA ARG A 102 0.45 34.00 -0.72
C ARG A 102 1.00 34.69 -1.98
N PHE A 103 1.33 33.89 -3.00
CA PHE A 103 1.93 34.35 -4.25
C PHE A 103 0.94 34.17 -5.40
N ASP A 104 0.90 35.09 -6.35
CA ASP A 104 -0.03 35.09 -7.48
C ASP A 104 0.61 34.59 -8.76
N GLU A 105 1.94 34.66 -8.83
CA GLU A 105 2.72 34.29 -9.99
C GLU A 105 3.55 33.04 -9.70
N ASN A 106 3.80 32.28 -10.74
CA ASN A 106 4.60 31.04 -10.67
C ASN A 106 4.03 30.00 -9.68
N VAL A 107 2.72 29.89 -9.61
CA VAL A 107 2.03 28.97 -8.72
C VAL A 107 1.48 27.79 -9.53
N GLY A 108 1.96 26.57 -9.23
CA GLY A 108 1.30 25.34 -9.61
C GLY A 108 0.19 25.01 -8.60
N ILE A 109 -0.91 24.43 -9.06
CA ILE A 109 -2.05 24.06 -8.21
C ILE A 109 -2.50 22.64 -8.49
N GLY A 110 -2.66 21.85 -7.42
CA GLY A 110 -3.28 20.54 -7.46
C GLY A 110 -4.54 20.47 -6.59
N VAL A 111 -5.45 19.58 -6.93
CA VAL A 111 -6.69 19.32 -6.19
C VAL A 111 -6.60 17.97 -5.51
N LYS A 112 -7.00 17.94 -4.23
CA LYS A 112 -7.02 16.74 -3.38
C LYS A 112 -8.46 16.39 -3.02
N PRO A 113 -9.20 15.63 -3.85
CA PRO A 113 -10.54 15.17 -3.51
C PRO A 113 -10.46 13.94 -2.59
N ILE A 114 -11.29 13.90 -1.57
CA ILE A 114 -11.56 12.74 -0.71
C ILE A 114 -13.07 12.67 -0.53
N SER A 115 -13.69 11.53 -0.85
CA SER A 115 -15.13 11.34 -0.77
C SER A 115 -15.53 10.35 0.32
N LYS A 116 -16.77 10.50 0.79
CA LYS A 116 -17.39 9.54 1.74
C LYS A 116 -17.50 8.15 1.11
N ALA A 117 -17.87 8.08 -0.16
CA ALA A 117 -18.04 6.81 -0.87
C ALA A 117 -16.70 6.07 -1.04
N GLY A 118 -15.64 6.78 -1.48
CA GLY A 118 -14.29 6.24 -1.60
C GLY A 118 -13.74 5.76 -0.25
N THR A 119 -13.94 6.58 0.80
CA THR A 119 -13.55 6.22 2.16
C THR A 119 -14.27 4.95 2.64
N TYR A 120 -15.58 4.90 2.48
CA TYR A 120 -16.39 3.77 2.94
C TYR A 120 -15.98 2.46 2.29
N ARG A 121 -15.80 2.43 0.97
CA ARG A 121 -15.42 1.20 0.26
C ARG A 121 -14.03 0.71 0.66
N LEU A 122 -13.06 1.63 0.88
CA LEU A 122 -11.72 1.27 1.32
C LEU A 122 -11.70 0.75 2.75
N VAL A 123 -12.25 1.52 3.70
CA VAL A 123 -12.25 1.15 5.13
C VAL A 123 -13.06 -0.12 5.35
N LYS A 124 -14.15 -0.32 4.58
CA LYS A 124 -14.90 -1.58 4.58
C LYS A 124 -14.00 -2.77 4.25
N LYS A 125 -13.22 -2.70 3.15
CA LYS A 125 -12.31 -3.78 2.77
C LYS A 125 -11.24 -4.04 3.84
N ALA A 126 -10.75 -3.00 4.50
CA ALA A 126 -9.78 -3.14 5.60
C ALA A 126 -10.39 -3.84 6.83
N ILE A 127 -11.63 -3.49 7.20
CA ILE A 127 -12.35 -4.13 8.31
C ILE A 127 -12.72 -5.58 7.96
N ASP A 128 -13.26 -5.83 6.76
CA ASP A 128 -13.58 -7.19 6.31
C ASP A 128 -12.31 -8.07 6.34
N TYR A 129 -11.18 -7.56 5.85
CA TYR A 129 -9.91 -8.27 5.92
C TYR A 129 -9.48 -8.58 7.35
N ALA A 130 -9.64 -7.63 8.27
CA ALA A 130 -9.31 -7.85 9.68
C ALA A 130 -10.20 -8.94 10.31
N ILE A 131 -11.47 -8.99 9.95
CA ILE A 131 -12.41 -10.03 10.37
C ILE A 131 -12.00 -11.40 9.83
N ASP A 132 -11.79 -11.50 8.51
CA ASP A 132 -11.53 -12.76 7.82
C ASP A 132 -10.16 -13.37 8.18
N ASN A 133 -9.16 -12.51 8.48
CA ASN A 133 -7.79 -12.91 8.81
C ASN A 133 -7.48 -12.84 10.31
N ASN A 134 -8.48 -12.70 11.17
CA ASN A 134 -8.33 -12.65 12.64
C ASN A 134 -7.34 -11.58 13.12
N ARG A 135 -7.28 -10.44 12.43
CA ARG A 135 -6.44 -9.30 12.80
C ARG A 135 -7.02 -8.56 14.00
N SER A 136 -6.17 -7.95 14.79
CA SER A 136 -6.53 -7.36 16.09
C SER A 136 -6.99 -5.89 16.00
N SER A 137 -6.58 -5.17 14.96
CA SER A 137 -6.92 -3.75 14.82
C SER A 137 -6.95 -3.29 13.37
N VAL A 138 -7.72 -2.22 13.11
CA VAL A 138 -7.67 -1.40 11.91
C VAL A 138 -7.31 0.02 12.32
N THR A 139 -6.19 0.53 11.84
CA THR A 139 -5.71 1.88 12.12
C THR A 139 -5.93 2.80 10.93
N ILE A 140 -6.71 3.85 11.10
CA ILE A 140 -6.94 4.90 10.11
C ILE A 140 -5.80 5.91 10.21
N VAL A 141 -4.92 5.96 9.21
CA VAL A 141 -3.79 6.89 9.19
C VAL A 141 -4.13 8.12 8.35
N HIS A 142 -3.96 9.31 8.91
CA HIS A 142 -4.40 10.57 8.31
C HIS A 142 -3.60 11.78 8.81
N LYS A 143 -3.74 12.94 8.13
CA LYS A 143 -3.24 14.24 8.58
C LYS A 143 -4.41 15.23 8.84
N GLY A 144 -5.49 14.74 9.42
CA GLY A 144 -6.75 15.45 9.62
C GLY A 144 -6.69 16.64 10.58
N ASN A 145 -5.66 16.76 11.41
CA ASN A 145 -5.43 17.96 12.23
C ASN A 145 -5.10 19.20 11.39
N ILE A 146 -4.56 19.01 10.18
CA ILE A 146 -4.26 20.08 9.20
C ILE A 146 -5.31 20.09 8.09
N MET A 147 -5.57 18.96 7.46
CA MET A 147 -6.52 18.80 6.33
C MET A 147 -7.88 18.32 6.86
N LYS A 148 -8.59 19.21 7.56
CA LYS A 148 -9.80 18.87 8.33
C LYS A 148 -10.94 18.33 7.48
N PHE A 149 -11.14 18.86 6.27
CA PHE A 149 -12.28 18.55 5.39
C PHE A 149 -11.99 17.48 4.34
N THR A 150 -10.76 16.99 4.29
CA THR A 150 -10.33 15.87 3.46
C THR A 150 -9.87 14.73 4.33
N GLU A 151 -8.66 14.74 4.85
CA GLU A 151 -8.13 13.65 5.68
C GLU A 151 -8.81 13.51 7.05
N GLY A 152 -9.24 14.62 7.65
CA GLY A 152 -10.08 14.57 8.85
C GLY A 152 -11.44 13.95 8.58
N ALA A 153 -12.06 14.29 7.44
CA ALA A 153 -13.29 13.68 7.00
C ALA A 153 -13.12 12.17 6.70
N PHE A 154 -12.02 11.75 6.09
CA PHE A 154 -11.68 10.34 5.90
C PHE A 154 -11.69 9.57 7.23
N ARG A 155 -11.05 10.10 8.27
CA ARG A 155 -11.07 9.53 9.62
C ARG A 155 -12.49 9.41 10.14
N ASP A 156 -13.25 10.51 10.12
CA ASP A 156 -14.59 10.58 10.70
C ASP A 156 -15.56 9.63 9.97
N TRP A 157 -15.48 9.55 8.65
CA TRP A 157 -16.26 8.59 7.86
C TRP A 157 -15.83 7.14 8.11
N GLY A 158 -14.56 6.88 8.40
CA GLY A 158 -14.10 5.56 8.80
C GLY A 158 -14.74 5.08 10.10
N TYR A 159 -14.82 5.94 11.11
CA TYR A 159 -15.53 5.66 12.36
C TYR A 159 -17.05 5.53 12.18
N ASP A 160 -17.63 6.41 11.36
CA ASP A 160 -19.08 6.34 11.02
C ASP A 160 -19.43 4.99 10.35
N LEU A 161 -18.58 4.49 9.47
CA LEU A 161 -18.74 3.17 8.88
C LEU A 161 -18.61 2.05 9.92
N ALA A 162 -17.60 2.08 10.78
CA ALA A 162 -17.41 1.07 11.82
C ALA A 162 -18.61 1.00 12.75
N LYS A 163 -19.13 2.16 13.17
CA LYS A 163 -20.34 2.25 14.01
C LYS A 163 -21.59 1.77 13.30
N SER A 164 -21.85 2.28 12.11
CA SER A 164 -23.12 2.05 11.40
C SER A 164 -23.24 0.66 10.81
N LYS A 165 -22.14 0.07 10.33
CA LYS A 165 -22.16 -1.21 9.63
C LYS A 165 -21.69 -2.39 10.47
N TYR A 166 -20.78 -2.18 11.39
CA TYR A 166 -20.17 -3.24 12.21
C TYR A 166 -20.53 -3.17 13.69
N GLY A 167 -21.39 -2.22 14.08
CA GLY A 167 -21.84 -2.07 15.46
C GLY A 167 -20.75 -1.58 16.41
N GLY A 168 -19.80 -0.80 15.90
CA GLY A 168 -18.69 -0.25 16.68
C GLY A 168 -19.16 0.51 17.92
N GLN A 169 -18.55 0.21 19.05
CA GLN A 169 -18.78 0.85 20.33
C GLN A 169 -17.58 1.71 20.71
N ASP A 170 -17.83 2.93 21.12
CA ASP A 170 -16.76 3.85 21.52
C ASP A 170 -16.04 3.30 22.76
N ILE A 171 -14.69 3.34 22.75
CA ILE A 171 -13.81 2.93 23.84
C ILE A 171 -12.88 4.08 24.23
N ASP A 172 -12.33 4.02 25.44
CA ASP A 172 -11.35 4.99 25.96
C ASP A 172 -11.80 6.47 25.79
N GLU A 173 -13.09 6.73 26.07
CA GLU A 173 -13.75 8.03 25.91
C GLU A 173 -13.82 8.53 24.45
N GLY A 174 -13.61 7.63 23.47
CA GLY A 174 -13.67 7.92 22.04
C GLY A 174 -12.46 8.71 21.51
N PRO A 175 -12.29 8.85 20.20
CA PRO A 175 -13.15 8.34 19.11
C PRO A 175 -12.88 6.87 18.74
N TRP A 176 -11.94 6.19 19.39
CA TRP A 176 -11.64 4.79 19.11
C TRP A 176 -12.84 3.90 19.35
N GLN A 177 -12.97 2.87 18.56
CA GLN A 177 -14.11 1.96 18.62
C GLN A 177 -13.67 0.51 18.68
N GLU A 178 -14.50 -0.32 19.26
CA GLU A 178 -14.34 -1.76 19.28
C GLU A 178 -15.49 -2.42 18.52
N ILE A 179 -15.19 -3.33 17.62
CA ILE A 179 -16.16 -4.20 16.95
C ILE A 179 -15.92 -5.66 17.38
N THR A 180 -16.96 -6.48 17.29
CA THR A 180 -16.83 -7.92 17.56
C THR A 180 -16.72 -8.68 16.24
N ASN A 181 -15.68 -9.48 16.08
CA ASN A 181 -15.51 -10.35 14.93
C ASN A 181 -16.62 -11.42 14.95
N PRO A 182 -17.52 -11.44 13.95
CA PRO A 182 -18.66 -12.37 13.91
C PRO A 182 -18.24 -13.85 13.79
N ASN A 183 -17.03 -14.13 13.28
CA ASN A 183 -16.55 -15.48 13.03
C ASN A 183 -16.03 -16.17 14.30
N ASN A 184 -15.56 -15.42 15.31
CA ASN A 184 -14.91 -16.01 16.49
C ASN A 184 -15.14 -15.26 17.81
N GLY A 185 -15.88 -14.16 17.80
CA GLY A 185 -16.21 -13.35 18.99
C GLY A 185 -15.06 -12.47 19.51
N LYS A 186 -13.87 -12.49 18.89
CA LYS A 186 -12.74 -11.64 19.30
C LYS A 186 -13.03 -10.17 18.99
N LYS A 187 -12.40 -9.30 19.76
CA LYS A 187 -12.50 -7.86 19.58
C LYS A 187 -11.49 -7.37 18.54
N ILE A 188 -11.91 -6.43 17.70
CA ILE A 188 -11.07 -5.72 16.75
C ILE A 188 -11.19 -4.23 17.06
N VAL A 189 -10.05 -3.58 17.32
CA VAL A 189 -10.01 -2.14 17.63
C VAL A 189 -9.91 -1.33 16.35
N ILE A 190 -10.84 -0.42 16.15
CA ILE A 190 -10.80 0.60 15.08
C ILE A 190 -10.27 1.88 15.72
N LYS A 191 -9.09 2.33 15.29
CA LYS A 191 -8.41 3.49 15.85
C LYS A 191 -7.83 4.39 14.78
N ASP A 192 -7.37 5.57 15.15
CA ASP A 192 -6.71 6.48 14.24
C ASP A 192 -5.36 6.95 14.76
N VAL A 193 -4.54 7.42 13.84
CA VAL A 193 -3.26 8.07 14.17
C VAL A 193 -2.88 9.09 13.10
N ILE A 194 -2.28 10.20 13.53
CA ILE A 194 -1.72 11.20 12.64
C ILE A 194 -0.49 10.63 11.92
N CYS A 195 -0.39 10.81 10.60
CA CYS A 195 0.57 10.15 9.72
C CYS A 195 2.04 10.29 10.17
N ASP A 196 2.47 11.48 10.55
CA ASP A 196 3.84 11.72 11.05
C ASP A 196 4.09 11.01 12.40
N ALA A 197 3.10 10.95 13.27
CA ALA A 197 3.19 10.15 14.49
C ALA A 197 3.24 8.65 14.18
N PHE A 198 2.46 8.18 13.21
CA PHE A 198 2.49 6.80 12.74
C PHE A 198 3.89 6.39 12.26
N LEU A 199 4.52 7.20 11.39
CA LEU A 199 5.87 6.94 10.88
C LEU A 199 6.92 6.82 11.99
N GLN A 200 6.76 7.56 13.09
CA GLN A 200 7.59 7.41 14.26
C GLN A 200 7.26 6.12 15.05
N GLN A 201 5.98 5.86 15.26
CA GLN A 201 5.51 4.80 16.15
C GLN A 201 5.76 3.41 15.57
N ILE A 202 5.71 3.21 14.25
CA ILE A 202 6.04 1.93 13.63
C ILE A 202 7.49 1.51 13.88
N LEU A 203 8.41 2.47 14.05
CA LEU A 203 9.81 2.19 14.40
C LEU A 203 9.98 1.82 15.89
N LEU A 204 9.16 2.37 16.75
CA LEU A 204 9.28 2.24 18.22
C LEU A 204 8.40 1.11 18.79
N ARG A 205 7.21 0.92 18.23
CA ARG A 205 6.16 0.05 18.74
C ARG A 205 5.36 -0.61 17.59
N PRO A 206 6.01 -1.34 16.67
CA PRO A 206 5.33 -1.90 15.49
C PRO A 206 4.18 -2.85 15.84
N THR A 207 4.27 -3.57 16.95
CA THR A 207 3.24 -4.52 17.41
C THR A 207 1.89 -3.89 17.79
N GLU A 208 1.82 -2.56 17.91
CA GLU A 208 0.56 -1.86 18.15
C GLU A 208 -0.30 -1.72 16.87
N TYR A 209 0.25 -2.05 15.71
CA TYR A 209 -0.36 -1.85 14.40
C TYR A 209 -0.51 -3.16 13.65
N ASP A 210 -1.66 -3.33 13.00
CA ASP A 210 -1.99 -4.56 12.29
C ASP A 210 -2.51 -4.24 10.87
N VAL A 211 -3.78 -3.92 10.69
CA VAL A 211 -4.32 -3.45 9.40
C VAL A 211 -4.33 -1.93 9.37
N ILE A 212 -3.84 -1.35 8.29
CA ILE A 212 -3.73 0.10 8.08
C ILE A 212 -4.66 0.52 6.95
N ALA A 213 -5.56 1.46 7.21
CA ALA A 213 -6.40 2.09 6.18
C ALA A 213 -6.00 3.55 6.02
N THR A 214 -5.67 3.98 4.80
CA THR A 214 -5.16 5.33 4.57
C THR A 214 -5.42 5.82 3.14
N MET A 215 -5.33 7.13 2.94
CA MET A 215 -5.44 7.76 1.63
C MET A 215 -4.25 7.45 0.73
N ASN A 216 -4.37 7.80 -0.54
CA ASN A 216 -3.46 7.39 -1.60
C ASN A 216 -2.01 7.84 -1.34
N LEU A 217 -1.76 9.12 -1.13
CA LEU A 217 -0.40 9.64 -0.93
C LEU A 217 0.24 9.11 0.35
N ASN A 218 -0.49 9.15 1.46
CA ASN A 218 0.02 8.65 2.73
C ASN A 218 0.35 7.16 2.64
N GLY A 219 -0.50 6.37 1.97
CA GLY A 219 -0.29 4.94 1.75
C GLY A 219 0.94 4.63 0.89
N ASP A 220 1.27 5.50 -0.06
CA ASP A 220 2.49 5.38 -0.85
C ASP A 220 3.74 5.51 0.02
N TYR A 221 3.83 6.58 0.79
CA TYR A 221 4.97 6.82 1.68
C TYR A 221 5.10 5.76 2.78
N ILE A 222 3.99 5.40 3.41
CA ILE A 222 3.95 4.44 4.52
C ILE A 222 4.39 3.06 4.05
N SER A 223 3.93 2.60 2.89
CA SER A 223 4.25 1.26 2.40
C SER A 223 5.75 1.09 2.11
N ASP A 224 6.39 2.10 1.56
CA ASP A 224 7.83 2.05 1.29
C ASP A 224 8.66 2.15 2.58
N ALA A 225 8.21 2.97 3.55
CA ALA A 225 8.84 3.04 4.86
C ALA A 225 8.76 1.70 5.60
N LEU A 226 7.60 1.05 5.60
CA LEU A 226 7.41 -0.28 6.20
C LEU A 226 8.18 -1.37 5.45
N ALA A 227 8.20 -1.34 4.11
CA ALA A 227 9.00 -2.28 3.32
C ALA A 227 10.50 -2.19 3.69
N ALA A 228 11.02 -0.98 3.92
CA ALA A 228 12.40 -0.78 4.36
C ALA A 228 12.68 -1.46 5.71
N MET A 229 11.71 -1.50 6.61
CA MET A 229 11.86 -2.14 7.94
C MET A 229 12.00 -3.67 7.84
N VAL A 230 11.52 -4.30 6.79
CA VAL A 230 11.54 -5.76 6.60
C VAL A 230 12.52 -6.21 5.52
N GLY A 231 13.38 -5.31 5.01
CA GLY A 231 14.43 -5.66 4.06
C GLY A 231 14.36 -4.94 2.71
N GLY A 232 13.32 -4.15 2.48
CA GLY A 232 13.19 -3.29 1.31
C GLY A 232 12.14 -3.76 0.30
N ILE A 233 11.96 -2.91 -0.71
CA ILE A 233 10.91 -3.08 -1.73
C ILE A 233 11.10 -4.30 -2.64
N GLY A 234 12.29 -4.92 -2.63
CA GLY A 234 12.58 -6.13 -3.42
C GLY A 234 11.77 -7.37 -3.00
N ILE A 235 11.19 -7.36 -1.79
CA ILE A 235 10.30 -8.41 -1.27
C ILE A 235 8.95 -7.86 -0.81
N ALA A 236 8.55 -6.68 -1.26
CA ALA A 236 7.28 -6.08 -0.94
C ALA A 236 6.27 -6.36 -2.08
N PRO A 237 5.29 -7.24 -1.90
CA PRO A 237 4.26 -7.53 -2.89
C PRO A 237 3.18 -6.47 -2.91
N GLY A 238 2.37 -6.47 -3.98
CA GLY A 238 1.22 -5.60 -4.10
C GLY A 238 0.10 -6.19 -4.93
N ALA A 239 -1.12 -5.77 -4.59
CA ALA A 239 -2.31 -6.00 -5.40
C ALA A 239 -3.14 -4.72 -5.48
N ASN A 240 -3.80 -4.51 -6.61
CA ASN A 240 -4.79 -3.46 -6.78
C ASN A 240 -6.14 -4.14 -7.04
N ILE A 241 -7.14 -3.88 -6.21
CA ILE A 241 -8.35 -4.69 -6.12
C ILE A 241 -9.59 -3.79 -6.20
N SER A 242 -10.58 -4.26 -6.94
CA SER A 242 -11.96 -3.75 -6.93
C SER A 242 -12.94 -4.82 -6.41
N ASP A 243 -14.21 -4.63 -6.63
CA ASP A 243 -15.21 -5.69 -6.35
C ASP A 243 -15.25 -6.76 -7.45
N GLU A 244 -14.77 -6.44 -8.68
CA GLU A 244 -14.86 -7.30 -9.85
C GLU A 244 -13.48 -7.77 -10.38
N TYR A 245 -12.44 -6.98 -10.12
CA TYR A 245 -11.11 -7.19 -10.69
C TYR A 245 -10.02 -7.11 -9.65
N ALA A 246 -8.97 -7.90 -9.83
CA ALA A 246 -7.73 -7.79 -9.08
C ALA A 246 -6.51 -7.81 -10.03
N VAL A 247 -5.55 -6.93 -9.77
CA VAL A 247 -4.28 -6.84 -10.53
C VAL A 247 -3.14 -6.96 -9.54
N PHE A 248 -2.32 -7.99 -9.70
CA PHE A 248 -1.19 -8.29 -8.84
C PHE A 248 0.11 -7.82 -9.49
N GLU A 249 0.88 -7.01 -8.80
CA GLU A 249 2.09 -6.41 -9.35
C GLU A 249 3.14 -6.13 -8.27
N ALA A 250 4.41 -6.15 -8.67
CA ALA A 250 5.49 -5.70 -7.80
C ALA A 250 5.32 -4.22 -7.44
N THR A 251 5.64 -3.84 -6.20
CA THR A 251 5.49 -2.46 -5.71
C THR A 251 6.62 -1.52 -6.17
N HIS A 252 7.80 -2.09 -6.49
CA HIS A 252 8.95 -1.30 -6.98
C HIS A 252 8.83 -0.90 -8.44
N GLY A 253 9.60 0.11 -8.87
CA GLY A 253 9.71 0.52 -10.27
C GLY A 253 10.44 -0.48 -11.16
N THR A 254 10.54 -0.17 -12.46
CA THR A 254 11.12 -1.05 -13.49
C THR A 254 12.64 -1.17 -13.44
N ALA A 255 13.32 -0.33 -12.67
CA ALA A 255 14.78 -0.30 -12.52
C ALA A 255 15.56 -0.41 -13.86
N PRO A 256 15.35 0.48 -14.84
CA PRO A 256 15.86 0.34 -16.21
C PRO A 256 17.39 0.23 -16.28
N LYS A 257 18.07 0.80 -15.31
CA LYS A 257 19.54 0.72 -15.18
C LYS A 257 20.06 -0.73 -15.01
N TYR A 258 19.21 -1.66 -14.57
CA TYR A 258 19.56 -3.08 -14.39
C TYR A 258 18.97 -3.98 -15.49
N ALA A 259 18.34 -3.41 -16.51
CA ALA A 259 17.74 -4.19 -17.60
C ALA A 259 18.79 -5.11 -18.25
N GLY A 260 18.42 -6.38 -18.49
CA GLY A 260 19.26 -7.39 -19.10
C GLY A 260 20.38 -7.96 -18.22
N GLN A 261 20.57 -7.47 -16.98
CA GLN A 261 21.68 -7.90 -16.11
C GLN A 261 21.36 -9.14 -15.25
N ASN A 262 20.13 -9.64 -15.27
CA ASN A 262 19.69 -10.77 -14.44
C ASN A 262 20.08 -10.63 -12.95
N ARG A 263 19.90 -9.45 -12.37
CA ARG A 263 20.50 -9.07 -11.08
C ARG A 263 19.50 -8.66 -10.00
N VAL A 264 18.34 -8.06 -10.41
CA VAL A 264 17.39 -7.53 -9.43
C VAL A 264 16.69 -8.64 -8.66
N ASN A 265 16.30 -8.35 -7.42
CA ASN A 265 15.53 -9.28 -6.59
C ASN A 265 14.14 -9.52 -7.21
N PRO A 266 13.76 -10.76 -7.55
CA PRO A 266 12.46 -11.08 -8.10
C PRO A 266 11.38 -11.29 -7.02
N GLY A 267 11.74 -11.20 -5.74
CA GLY A 267 10.89 -11.56 -4.61
C GLY A 267 9.56 -10.81 -4.57
N SER A 268 9.57 -9.50 -4.83
CA SER A 268 8.34 -8.71 -4.87
C SER A 268 7.34 -9.23 -5.93
N LEU A 269 7.82 -9.59 -7.12
CA LEU A 269 6.98 -10.13 -8.18
C LEU A 269 6.50 -11.56 -7.83
N ILE A 270 7.37 -12.39 -7.29
CA ILE A 270 7.03 -13.76 -6.85
C ILE A 270 5.97 -13.72 -5.74
N LEU A 271 6.14 -12.86 -4.75
CA LEU A 271 5.18 -12.68 -3.67
C LEU A 271 3.85 -12.08 -4.15
N SER A 272 3.88 -11.24 -5.18
CA SER A 272 2.63 -10.78 -5.82
C SER A 272 1.89 -11.93 -6.53
N ALA A 273 2.62 -12.87 -7.12
CA ALA A 273 2.02 -14.12 -7.64
C ALA A 273 1.48 -15.00 -6.51
N GLU A 274 2.16 -15.08 -5.38
CA GLU A 274 1.67 -15.76 -4.17
C GLU A 274 0.33 -15.17 -3.73
N MET A 275 0.24 -13.84 -3.62
CA MET A 275 -1.02 -13.17 -3.30
C MET A 275 -2.14 -13.49 -4.28
N MET A 276 -1.84 -13.56 -5.59
CA MET A 276 -2.81 -13.93 -6.62
C MET A 276 -3.32 -15.37 -6.41
N LEU A 277 -2.42 -16.31 -6.17
CA LEU A 277 -2.79 -17.71 -5.93
C LEU A 277 -3.66 -17.85 -4.67
N ARG A 278 -3.30 -17.16 -3.60
CA ARG A 278 -4.08 -17.13 -2.35
C ARG A 278 -5.47 -16.49 -2.56
N TYR A 279 -5.54 -15.41 -3.31
CA TYR A 279 -6.80 -14.76 -3.70
C TYR A 279 -7.73 -15.71 -4.50
N MET A 280 -7.16 -16.54 -5.36
CA MET A 280 -7.89 -17.58 -6.10
C MET A 280 -8.20 -18.84 -5.28
N GLY A 281 -7.80 -18.90 -4.01
CA GLY A 281 -8.03 -20.05 -3.13
C GLY A 281 -7.01 -21.18 -3.28
N TRP A 282 -5.90 -20.99 -4.01
CA TRP A 282 -4.83 -21.96 -4.18
C TRP A 282 -3.80 -21.86 -3.05
N THR A 283 -4.28 -22.06 -1.84
CA THR A 283 -3.53 -21.84 -0.60
C THR A 283 -2.28 -22.71 -0.48
N GLU A 284 -2.35 -23.97 -0.90
CA GLU A 284 -1.20 -24.88 -0.86
C GLU A 284 -0.04 -24.38 -1.74
N ALA A 285 -0.35 -23.91 -2.95
CA ALA A 285 0.64 -23.33 -3.84
C ALA A 285 1.26 -22.04 -3.26
N SER A 286 0.43 -21.19 -2.64
CA SER A 286 0.88 -19.99 -1.96
C SER A 286 1.82 -20.30 -0.79
N ASP A 287 1.45 -21.26 0.06
CA ASP A 287 2.25 -21.66 1.21
C ASP A 287 3.59 -22.29 0.79
N LEU A 288 3.60 -23.01 -0.33
CA LEU A 288 4.82 -23.56 -0.91
C LEU A 288 5.79 -22.45 -1.37
N ILE A 289 5.29 -21.39 -2.02
CA ILE A 289 6.10 -20.23 -2.41
C ILE A 289 6.70 -19.54 -1.19
N ILE A 290 5.89 -19.27 -0.16
CA ILE A 290 6.37 -18.63 1.07
C ILE A 290 7.46 -19.47 1.73
N SER A 291 7.22 -20.78 1.92
CA SER A 291 8.18 -21.66 2.60
C SER A 291 9.47 -21.84 1.79
N SER A 292 9.39 -21.86 0.45
CA SER A 292 10.58 -21.95 -0.40
C SER A 292 11.42 -20.68 -0.35
N MET A 293 10.79 -19.51 -0.29
CA MET A 293 11.48 -18.23 -0.14
C MET A 293 12.19 -18.16 1.21
N ASP A 294 11.50 -18.48 2.31
CA ASP A 294 12.11 -18.57 3.65
C ASP A 294 13.36 -19.45 3.64
N ARG A 295 13.26 -20.65 3.07
CA ARG A 295 14.38 -21.59 2.99
C ARG A 295 15.55 -21.10 2.13
N ALA A 296 15.28 -20.38 1.01
CA ALA A 296 16.32 -19.81 0.17
C ALA A 296 17.07 -18.69 0.90
N ILE A 297 16.35 -17.79 1.58
CA ILE A 297 16.92 -16.69 2.36
C ILE A 297 17.72 -17.24 3.55
N SER A 298 17.15 -18.17 4.31
CA SER A 298 17.84 -18.84 5.45
C SER A 298 19.11 -19.58 5.03
N ALA A 299 19.13 -20.14 3.80
CA ALA A 299 20.34 -20.73 3.21
C ALA A 299 21.33 -19.68 2.68
N LYS A 300 21.06 -18.39 2.87
CA LYS A 300 21.86 -17.25 2.41
C LYS A 300 22.13 -17.24 0.90
N LYS A 301 21.25 -17.83 0.09
CA LYS A 301 21.26 -17.83 -1.36
C LYS A 301 20.38 -16.67 -1.83
N VAL A 302 20.97 -15.48 -2.00
CA VAL A 302 20.22 -14.23 -2.12
C VAL A 302 20.74 -13.34 -3.23
N THR A 303 19.92 -12.42 -3.70
CA THR A 303 20.28 -11.43 -4.70
C THR A 303 21.14 -10.30 -4.10
N TYR A 304 21.68 -9.44 -4.96
CA TYR A 304 22.71 -8.44 -4.60
C TYR A 304 22.28 -7.46 -3.49
N ASP A 305 20.99 -7.17 -3.40
CA ASP A 305 20.42 -6.24 -2.42
C ASP A 305 20.58 -6.78 -0.98
N PHE A 306 20.38 -8.07 -0.78
CA PHE A 306 20.61 -8.72 0.50
C PHE A 306 22.08 -9.13 0.68
N ALA A 307 22.70 -9.71 -0.35
CA ALA A 307 24.06 -10.21 -0.25
C ALA A 307 25.08 -9.16 0.23
N ARG A 308 24.90 -7.90 -0.18
CA ARG A 308 25.78 -6.77 0.25
C ARG A 308 25.62 -6.40 1.73
N MET A 309 24.58 -6.89 2.42
CA MET A 309 24.26 -6.55 3.81
C MET A 309 24.33 -7.78 4.73
N MET A 310 24.50 -8.97 4.18
CA MET A 310 24.56 -10.23 4.92
C MET A 310 26.01 -10.74 4.96
N ASN A 311 26.42 -11.24 6.13
CA ASN A 311 27.70 -11.96 6.23
C ASN A 311 27.56 -13.36 5.64
N ASP A 312 28.56 -13.81 4.89
CA ASP A 312 28.65 -15.16 4.31
C ASP A 312 27.49 -15.51 3.35
N ALA A 313 26.91 -14.51 2.70
CA ALA A 313 25.86 -14.74 1.71
C ALA A 313 26.47 -15.13 0.35
N GLU A 314 25.86 -16.11 -0.29
CA GLU A 314 26.14 -16.45 -1.68
C GLU A 314 25.26 -15.60 -2.60
N LEU A 315 25.93 -14.78 -3.42
CA LEU A 315 25.26 -13.95 -4.40
C LEU A 315 24.72 -14.80 -5.56
N VAL A 316 23.43 -14.77 -5.77
CA VAL A 316 22.77 -15.40 -6.92
C VAL A 316 22.15 -14.35 -7.85
N SER A 317 21.95 -14.71 -9.12
CA SER A 317 21.21 -13.89 -10.08
C SER A 317 19.69 -13.93 -9.79
N SER A 318 18.91 -13.09 -10.50
CA SER A 318 17.43 -13.12 -10.40
C SER A 318 16.89 -14.51 -10.72
N SER A 319 17.33 -15.14 -11.83
CA SER A 319 16.93 -16.51 -12.18
C SER A 319 17.49 -17.54 -11.19
N GLY A 320 18.75 -17.37 -10.74
CA GLY A 320 19.35 -18.23 -9.75
C GLY A 320 18.62 -18.24 -8.41
N PHE A 321 18.03 -17.10 -7.99
CA PHE A 321 17.20 -17.05 -6.80
C PHE A 321 15.92 -17.87 -6.97
N ALA A 322 15.27 -17.76 -8.14
CA ALA A 322 14.11 -18.59 -8.45
C ALA A 322 14.45 -20.09 -8.47
N ASP A 323 15.61 -20.47 -9.07
CA ASP A 323 16.09 -21.86 -9.05
C ASP A 323 16.34 -22.37 -7.64
N GLU A 324 16.91 -21.53 -6.75
CA GLU A 324 17.12 -21.88 -5.36
C GLU A 324 15.81 -22.04 -4.59
N MET A 325 14.79 -21.26 -4.90
CA MET A 325 13.44 -21.47 -4.35
C MET A 325 12.85 -22.79 -4.84
N ILE A 326 12.89 -23.07 -6.15
CA ILE A 326 12.35 -24.31 -6.74
C ILE A 326 12.99 -25.56 -6.14
N LYS A 327 14.31 -25.55 -5.92
CA LYS A 327 15.02 -26.67 -5.27
C LYS A 327 14.56 -26.93 -3.84
N ARG A 328 13.89 -25.95 -3.21
CA ARG A 328 13.44 -26.01 -1.81
C ARG A 328 11.93 -26.12 -1.65
N MET A 329 11.20 -26.22 -2.76
CA MET A 329 9.79 -26.61 -2.77
C MET A 329 9.64 -28.08 -2.40
#